data_b92e30cf7905097350193ea5f0e5178e
#
_entry.id   b92e30cf7905097350193ea5f0e5178e
#
_cell.length_a   1.000
_cell.length_b   1.000
_cell.length_c   1.000
_cell.angle_alpha   90.00
_cell.angle_beta   90.00
_cell.angle_gamma   90.00
#
_symmetry.space_group_name_H-M   'P 1'
#
loop_
_entity.id
_entity.type
_entity.pdbx_description
1 polymer ?
#
loop_
_entity_poly.entity_id
_entity_poly.type
_entity_poly.pdbx_seq_one_letter_code
_entity_poly.pdbx_strand_id
1 'polypeptide(L)'
;MSKTTQRTEGKLLKATTDLLNHSGYRELDVKTITSLAGVSYGTFYNYFSSIEDIHERVVVDKVTEAGAKLVSSILPIESPLKRAIYGWYMALKIFSNDPSAGWIVDRPQVMTNIWQSTVQEMQEGLVIEAIKSGEIPGSEIDVLLHFRKARETMRAGYVYALEKIMNGSAIETVFFDFMTTLNLFNLDPREVENIVQEVLEEAKKIETS
;
A
#
# COMPACT_ATOMS: atom_id res chain seq x y z
N MET A 1 -13.81 24.59 -2.16
CA MET A 1 -14.79 24.02 -1.20
C MET A 1 -14.92 24.95 0.00
N SER A 2 -16.13 25.09 0.58
CA SER A 2 -16.33 25.94 1.76
C SER A 2 -15.74 25.26 3.02
N LYS A 3 -15.33 26.04 4.04
CA LYS A 3 -14.84 25.51 5.33
C LYS A 3 -15.84 24.55 6.00
N THR A 4 -17.13 24.77 5.82
CA THR A 4 -18.20 23.92 6.35
C THR A 4 -18.24 22.56 5.65
N THR A 5 -18.03 22.53 4.33
CA THR A 5 -17.99 21.31 3.52
C THR A 5 -16.85 20.41 3.95
N GLN A 6 -15.63 20.96 4.08
CA GLN A 6 -14.45 20.21 4.56
C GLN A 6 -14.63 19.69 6.00
N ARG A 7 -15.31 20.43 6.86
CA ARG A 7 -15.57 20.01 8.23
C ARG A 7 -16.54 18.81 8.30
N THR A 8 -17.55 18.77 7.43
CA THR A 8 -18.55 17.68 7.41
C THR A 8 -17.96 16.42 6.81
N GLU A 9 -17.23 16.54 5.69
CA GLU A 9 -16.48 15.43 5.08
C GLU A 9 -15.52 14.79 6.10
N GLY A 10 -14.71 15.60 6.78
CA GLY A 10 -13.79 15.14 7.81
C GLY A 10 -14.46 14.41 8.97
N LYS A 11 -15.69 14.80 9.37
CA LYS A 11 -16.46 14.07 10.38
C LYS A 11 -16.91 12.70 9.89
N LEU A 12 -17.34 12.59 8.63
CA LEU A 12 -17.74 11.32 8.02
C LEU A 12 -16.54 10.36 7.91
N LEU A 13 -15.40 10.85 7.40
CA LEU A 13 -14.16 10.08 7.30
C LEU A 13 -13.69 9.59 8.68
N LYS A 14 -13.70 10.49 9.68
CA LYS A 14 -13.32 10.12 11.05
C LYS A 14 -14.24 9.05 11.62
N ALA A 15 -15.54 9.20 11.50
CA ALA A 15 -16.51 8.22 11.99
C ALA A 15 -16.33 6.84 11.31
N THR A 16 -16.04 6.85 10.00
CA THR A 16 -15.75 5.62 9.26
C THR A 16 -14.46 4.96 9.75
N THR A 17 -13.40 5.73 9.95
CA THR A 17 -12.13 5.22 10.50
C THR A 17 -12.31 4.63 11.89
N ASP A 18 -13.04 5.32 12.77
CA ASP A 18 -13.31 4.85 14.14
C ASP A 18 -14.09 3.52 14.12
N LEU A 19 -15.11 3.39 13.24
CA LEU A 19 -15.86 2.14 13.06
C LEU A 19 -15.00 1.01 12.51
N LEU A 20 -14.18 1.28 11.50
CA LEU A 20 -13.25 0.29 10.93
C LEU A 20 -12.33 -0.28 12.00
N ASN A 21 -11.75 0.58 12.82
CA ASN A 21 -10.82 0.18 13.87
C ASN A 21 -11.50 -0.61 15.01
N HIS A 22 -12.81 -0.38 15.23
CA HIS A 22 -13.53 -1.01 16.32
C HIS A 22 -14.23 -2.32 15.91
N SER A 23 -14.87 -2.33 14.73
CA SER A 23 -15.79 -3.41 14.33
C SER A 23 -15.43 -4.06 12.99
N GLY A 24 -14.42 -3.51 12.30
CA GLY A 24 -14.00 -3.97 10.97
C GLY A 24 -14.93 -3.49 9.84
N TYR A 25 -14.51 -3.78 8.62
CA TYR A 25 -15.17 -3.24 7.41
C TYR A 25 -16.56 -3.82 7.12
N ARG A 26 -16.86 -5.03 7.64
CA ARG A 26 -18.15 -5.71 7.41
C ARG A 26 -19.31 -5.07 8.15
N GLU A 27 -19.01 -4.34 9.21
CA GLU A 27 -19.99 -3.64 10.05
C GLU A 27 -20.25 -2.20 9.62
N LEU A 28 -19.66 -1.76 8.48
CA LEU A 28 -19.88 -0.42 7.97
C LEU A 28 -21.27 -0.28 7.35
N ASP A 29 -22.04 0.70 7.82
CA ASP A 29 -23.29 1.13 7.21
C ASP A 29 -23.47 2.65 7.32
N VAL A 30 -24.22 3.23 6.36
CA VAL A 30 -24.43 4.69 6.27
C VAL A 30 -25.11 5.26 7.51
N LYS A 31 -26.04 4.51 8.09
CA LYS A 31 -26.81 4.97 9.26
C LYS A 31 -25.90 5.12 10.48
N THR A 32 -25.05 4.14 10.73
CA THR A 32 -24.10 4.15 11.83
C THR A 32 -23.04 5.24 11.64
N ILE A 33 -22.48 5.36 10.43
CA ILE A 33 -21.50 6.41 10.11
C ILE A 33 -22.10 7.80 10.33
N THR A 34 -23.30 8.08 9.80
CA THR A 34 -23.93 9.40 9.93
C THR A 34 -24.34 9.72 11.35
N SER A 35 -24.77 8.71 12.12
CA SER A 35 -25.08 8.85 13.55
C SER A 35 -23.85 9.28 14.34
N LEU A 36 -22.72 8.58 14.14
CA LEU A 36 -21.44 8.90 14.80
C LEU A 36 -20.87 10.26 14.35
N ALA A 37 -21.00 10.59 13.07
CA ALA A 37 -20.57 11.89 12.54
C ALA A 37 -21.46 13.07 12.99
N GLY A 38 -22.65 12.80 13.55
CA GLY A 38 -23.63 13.81 13.96
C GLY A 38 -24.19 14.57 12.76
N VAL A 39 -24.48 13.87 11.65
CA VAL A 39 -25.07 14.45 10.43
C VAL A 39 -26.30 13.64 9.98
N SER A 40 -27.13 14.22 9.11
CA SER A 40 -28.29 13.51 8.58
C SER A 40 -27.87 12.42 7.57
N TYR A 41 -28.72 11.39 7.43
CA TYR A 41 -28.53 10.32 6.45
C TYR A 41 -28.35 10.86 5.03
N GLY A 42 -29.16 11.83 4.61
CA GLY A 42 -29.04 12.46 3.29
C GLY A 42 -27.74 13.27 3.10
N THR A 43 -27.14 13.75 4.21
CA THR A 43 -25.87 14.48 4.14
C THR A 43 -24.74 13.61 3.64
N PHE A 44 -24.75 12.30 3.95
CA PHE A 44 -23.73 11.37 3.46
C PHE A 44 -23.60 11.41 1.94
N TYR A 45 -24.71 11.32 1.23
CA TYR A 45 -24.75 11.25 -0.23
C TYR A 45 -24.39 12.57 -0.95
N ASN A 46 -24.22 13.67 -0.21
CA ASN A 46 -23.64 14.89 -0.75
C ASN A 46 -22.11 14.83 -0.88
N TYR A 47 -21.46 13.84 -0.25
CA TYR A 47 -20.01 13.68 -0.19
C TYR A 47 -19.54 12.34 -0.79
N PHE A 48 -20.27 11.27 -0.56
CA PHE A 48 -19.91 9.92 -0.94
C PHE A 48 -21.08 9.21 -1.61
N SER A 49 -20.81 8.53 -2.71
CA SER A 49 -21.83 7.84 -3.49
C SER A 49 -22.26 6.50 -2.87
N SER A 50 -21.40 5.88 -2.07
CA SER A 50 -21.63 4.57 -1.43
C SER A 50 -20.71 4.36 -0.21
N ILE A 51 -20.93 3.25 0.48
CA ILE A 51 -20.02 2.76 1.55
C ILE A 51 -18.62 2.45 1.01
N GLU A 52 -18.57 1.87 -0.18
CA GLU A 52 -17.31 1.56 -0.86
C GLU A 52 -16.51 2.83 -1.14
N ASP A 53 -17.18 3.90 -1.59
CA ASP A 53 -16.57 5.19 -1.92
C ASP A 53 -15.89 5.83 -0.69
N ILE A 54 -16.59 5.94 0.44
CA ILE A 54 -15.99 6.48 1.67
C ILE A 54 -14.90 5.55 2.21
N HIS A 55 -15.05 4.22 2.09
CA HIS A 55 -14.05 3.29 2.54
C HIS A 55 -12.78 3.38 1.70
N GLU A 56 -12.92 3.41 0.37
CA GLU A 56 -11.78 3.63 -0.55
C GLU A 56 -11.04 4.92 -0.20
N ARG A 57 -11.77 6.00 0.07
CA ARG A 57 -11.16 7.26 0.50
C ARG A 57 -10.39 7.15 1.81
N VAL A 58 -10.92 6.44 2.81
CA VAL A 58 -10.21 6.19 4.07
C VAL A 58 -8.93 5.39 3.83
N VAL A 59 -8.97 4.38 2.97
CA VAL A 59 -7.78 3.59 2.64
C VAL A 59 -6.75 4.42 1.88
N VAL A 60 -7.17 5.24 0.92
CA VAL A 60 -6.27 6.16 0.19
C VAL A 60 -5.60 7.16 1.15
N ASP A 61 -6.36 7.74 2.08
CA ASP A 61 -5.81 8.68 3.07
C ASP A 61 -4.77 7.98 3.98
N LYS A 62 -5.04 6.75 4.43
CA LYS A 62 -4.09 5.92 5.20
C LYS A 62 -2.83 5.61 4.41
N VAL A 63 -2.94 5.22 3.14
CA VAL A 63 -1.78 4.95 2.26
C VAL A 63 -0.93 6.21 2.10
N THR A 64 -1.56 7.35 1.88
CA THR A 64 -0.87 8.63 1.71
C THR A 64 -0.12 9.02 3.00
N GLU A 65 -0.76 8.88 4.15
CA GLU A 65 -0.11 9.14 5.45
C GLU A 65 1.04 8.17 5.73
N ALA A 66 0.82 6.87 5.48
CA ALA A 66 1.85 5.84 5.62
C ALA A 66 3.02 6.08 4.65
N GLY A 67 2.73 6.47 3.41
CA GLY A 67 3.74 6.83 2.41
C GLY A 67 4.62 8.00 2.86
N ALA A 68 4.02 9.04 3.44
CA ALA A 68 4.77 10.17 3.98
C ALA A 68 5.72 9.78 5.13
N LYS A 69 5.27 8.89 6.02
CA LYS A 69 6.11 8.32 7.09
C LYS A 69 7.20 7.41 6.53
N LEU A 70 6.86 6.59 5.53
CA LEU A 70 7.79 5.68 4.88
C LEU A 70 8.95 6.43 4.22
N VAL A 71 8.69 7.54 3.54
CA VAL A 71 9.75 8.35 2.91
C VAL A 71 10.86 8.68 3.91
N SER A 72 10.50 9.08 5.14
CA SER A 72 11.47 9.39 6.19
C SER A 72 12.31 8.17 6.61
N SER A 73 11.72 6.98 6.63
CA SER A 73 12.40 5.74 7.05
C SER A 73 13.28 5.13 5.96
N ILE A 74 12.98 5.38 4.68
CA ILE A 74 13.78 4.85 3.57
C ILE A 74 14.96 5.77 3.17
N LEU A 75 14.93 7.05 3.54
CA LEU A 75 16.00 7.99 3.21
C LEU A 75 17.41 7.53 3.65
N PRO A 76 17.61 6.88 4.81
CA PRO A 76 18.92 6.36 5.23
C PRO A 76 19.44 5.20 4.37
N ILE A 77 18.57 4.52 3.59
CA ILE A 77 18.97 3.41 2.73
C ILE A 77 19.63 3.99 1.47
N GLU A 78 20.94 3.76 1.29
CA GLU A 78 21.70 4.34 0.18
C GLU A 78 21.23 3.79 -1.18
N SER A 79 20.98 2.48 -1.28
CA SER A 79 20.57 1.79 -2.50
C SER A 79 19.13 2.14 -2.92
N PRO A 80 18.90 2.78 -4.09
CA PRO A 80 17.58 3.01 -4.64
C PRO A 80 16.76 1.72 -4.83
N LEU A 81 17.42 0.64 -5.26
CA LEU A 81 16.78 -0.66 -5.44
C LEU A 81 16.27 -1.23 -4.10
N LYS A 82 17.10 -1.18 -3.05
CA LYS A 82 16.66 -1.61 -1.71
C LYS A 82 15.55 -0.71 -1.16
N ARG A 83 15.60 0.59 -1.41
CA ARG A 83 14.49 1.51 -1.05
C ARG A 83 13.17 1.09 -1.69
N ALA A 84 13.20 0.75 -2.98
CA ALA A 84 12.01 0.27 -3.68
C ALA A 84 11.47 -1.03 -3.07
N ILE A 85 12.33 -2.01 -2.83
CA ILE A 85 11.97 -3.31 -2.24
C ILE A 85 11.46 -3.14 -0.80
N TYR A 86 12.13 -2.34 0.02
CA TYR A 86 11.70 -2.03 1.38
C TYR A 86 10.31 -1.37 1.43
N GLY A 87 10.03 -0.48 0.47
CA GLY A 87 8.70 0.13 0.35
C GLY A 87 7.58 -0.90 0.17
N TRP A 88 7.83 -1.98 -0.59
CA TRP A 88 6.87 -3.08 -0.74
C TRP A 88 6.69 -3.89 0.54
N TYR A 89 7.78 -4.18 1.24
CA TYR A 89 7.72 -4.86 2.53
C TYR A 89 6.88 -4.07 3.54
N MET A 90 7.14 -2.77 3.65
CA MET A 90 6.40 -1.90 4.57
C MET A 90 4.93 -1.76 4.17
N ALA A 91 4.61 -1.74 2.88
CA ALA A 91 3.23 -1.74 2.42
C ALA A 91 2.49 -3.01 2.87
N LEU A 92 3.09 -4.20 2.70
CA LEU A 92 2.52 -5.45 3.21
C LEU A 92 2.34 -5.42 4.72
N LYS A 93 3.33 -4.92 5.45
CA LYS A 93 3.31 -4.85 6.91
C LYS A 93 2.22 -3.93 7.44
N ILE A 94 2.08 -2.75 6.83
CA ILE A 94 1.04 -1.78 7.22
C ILE A 94 -0.35 -2.37 6.95
N PHE A 95 -0.57 -2.90 5.76
CA PHE A 95 -1.90 -3.38 5.38
C PHE A 95 -2.27 -4.71 6.04
N SER A 96 -1.33 -5.62 6.29
CA SER A 96 -1.65 -6.87 6.98
C SER A 96 -2.17 -6.67 8.41
N ASN A 97 -1.83 -5.56 9.03
CA ASN A 97 -2.29 -5.18 10.37
C ASN A 97 -3.46 -4.17 10.34
N ASP A 98 -3.92 -3.75 9.15
CA ASP A 98 -5.00 -2.78 9.04
C ASP A 98 -6.37 -3.47 9.02
N PRO A 99 -7.39 -2.93 9.72
CA PRO A 99 -8.76 -3.43 9.66
C PRO A 99 -9.37 -3.51 8.25
N SER A 100 -8.81 -2.75 7.29
CA SER A 100 -9.24 -2.76 5.89
C SER A 100 -8.62 -3.90 5.06
N ALA A 101 -7.69 -4.69 5.61
CA ALA A 101 -6.99 -5.74 4.86
C ALA A 101 -7.96 -6.73 4.19
N GLY A 102 -8.94 -7.24 4.93
CA GLY A 102 -9.94 -8.15 4.38
C GLY A 102 -10.79 -7.51 3.28
N TRP A 103 -11.11 -6.22 3.38
CA TRP A 103 -11.83 -5.52 2.34
C TRP A 103 -11.02 -5.37 1.05
N ILE A 104 -9.70 -5.17 1.17
CA ILE A 104 -8.77 -5.12 0.03
C ILE A 104 -8.67 -6.49 -0.64
N VAL A 105 -8.57 -7.57 0.13
CA VAL A 105 -8.53 -8.96 -0.38
C VAL A 105 -9.82 -9.30 -1.13
N ASP A 106 -10.98 -8.93 -0.58
CA ASP A 106 -12.28 -9.15 -1.22
C ASP A 106 -12.49 -8.28 -2.48
N ARG A 107 -11.71 -7.21 -2.66
CA ARG A 107 -11.84 -6.23 -3.75
C ARG A 107 -10.48 -5.85 -4.36
N PRO A 108 -9.82 -6.77 -5.07
CA PRO A 108 -8.47 -6.53 -5.59
C PRO A 108 -8.36 -5.32 -6.53
N GLN A 109 -9.47 -4.90 -7.16
CA GLN A 109 -9.49 -3.69 -8.01
C GLN A 109 -9.18 -2.41 -7.25
N VAL A 110 -9.50 -2.35 -5.97
CA VAL A 110 -9.20 -1.19 -5.11
C VAL A 110 -7.69 -0.95 -5.03
N MET A 111 -6.89 -2.03 -4.91
CA MET A 111 -5.43 -1.90 -4.90
C MET A 111 -4.89 -1.28 -6.20
N THR A 112 -5.55 -1.53 -7.33
CA THR A 112 -5.20 -0.90 -8.60
C THR A 112 -5.36 0.61 -8.54
N ASN A 113 -6.50 1.09 -8.04
CA ASN A 113 -6.83 2.51 -7.93
C ASN A 113 -5.88 3.22 -6.96
N ILE A 114 -5.69 2.63 -5.77
CA ILE A 114 -4.77 3.16 -4.74
C ILE A 114 -3.36 3.26 -5.29
N TRP A 115 -2.88 2.20 -5.94
CA TRP A 115 -1.54 2.18 -6.51
C TRP A 115 -1.34 3.28 -7.54
N GLN A 116 -2.26 3.42 -8.48
CA GLN A 116 -2.17 4.42 -9.55
C GLN A 116 -2.20 5.86 -9.02
N SER A 117 -2.98 6.10 -7.96
CA SER A 117 -3.17 7.44 -7.42
C SER A 117 -2.10 7.88 -6.42
N THR A 118 -1.36 6.95 -5.79
CA THR A 118 -0.51 7.29 -4.63
C THR A 118 0.94 6.81 -4.72
N VAL A 119 1.21 5.68 -5.33
CA VAL A 119 2.50 4.98 -5.19
C VAL A 119 3.28 4.86 -6.50
N GLN A 120 2.60 4.88 -7.64
CA GLN A 120 3.20 4.56 -8.93
C GLN A 120 4.38 5.44 -9.29
N GLU A 121 4.24 6.76 -9.20
CA GLU A 121 5.30 7.70 -9.59
C GLU A 121 6.54 7.55 -8.71
N MET A 122 6.35 7.36 -7.41
CA MET A 122 7.44 7.15 -6.47
C MET A 122 8.21 5.87 -6.80
N GLN A 123 7.52 4.79 -7.09
CA GLN A 123 8.15 3.50 -7.39
C GLN A 123 8.90 3.55 -8.73
N GLU A 124 8.32 4.12 -9.77
CA GLU A 124 9.01 4.30 -11.05
C GLU A 124 10.24 5.20 -10.89
N GLY A 125 10.17 6.24 -10.06
CA GLY A 125 11.31 7.10 -9.72
C GLY A 125 12.47 6.33 -9.09
N LEU A 126 12.22 5.47 -8.11
CA LEU A 126 13.24 4.63 -7.48
C LEU A 126 13.85 3.62 -8.44
N VAL A 127 13.06 3.05 -9.34
CA VAL A 127 13.58 2.16 -10.41
C VAL A 127 14.51 2.92 -11.35
N ILE A 128 14.15 4.14 -11.76
CA ILE A 128 15.00 4.99 -12.60
C ILE A 128 16.31 5.36 -11.87
N GLU A 129 16.26 5.68 -10.59
CA GLU A 129 17.45 5.93 -9.78
C GLU A 129 18.34 4.69 -9.72
N ALA A 130 17.78 3.50 -9.51
CA ALA A 130 18.52 2.24 -9.46
C ALA A 130 19.20 1.88 -10.81
N ILE A 131 18.57 2.24 -11.94
CA ILE A 131 19.21 2.09 -13.26
C ILE A 131 20.38 3.06 -13.39
N LYS A 132 20.20 4.32 -13.00
CA LYS A 132 21.24 5.35 -13.08
C LYS A 132 22.43 5.08 -12.17
N SER A 133 22.21 4.45 -11.02
CA SER A 133 23.27 4.00 -10.09
C SER A 133 23.96 2.71 -10.54
N GLY A 134 23.45 2.03 -11.58
CA GLY A 134 23.99 0.77 -12.09
C GLY A 134 23.56 -0.47 -11.30
N GLU A 135 22.64 -0.33 -10.35
CA GLU A 135 22.09 -1.45 -9.57
C GLU A 135 21.15 -2.33 -10.40
N ILE A 136 20.48 -1.77 -11.39
CA ILE A 136 19.68 -2.52 -12.36
C ILE A 136 20.35 -2.39 -13.74
N PRO A 137 20.82 -3.47 -14.33
CA PRO A 137 21.43 -3.43 -15.65
C PRO A 137 20.41 -3.26 -16.76
N GLY A 138 20.79 -2.57 -17.84
CA GLY A 138 19.94 -2.39 -19.00
C GLY A 138 19.59 -0.93 -19.32
N SER A 139 18.84 -0.73 -20.39
CA SER A 139 18.36 0.61 -20.74
C SER A 139 17.14 1.00 -19.90
N GLU A 140 16.98 2.28 -19.60
CA GLU A 140 15.82 2.79 -18.87
C GLU A 140 14.50 2.35 -19.51
N ILE A 141 14.43 2.38 -20.85
CA ILE A 141 13.22 2.00 -21.60
C ILE A 141 12.88 0.53 -21.38
N ASP A 142 13.86 -0.38 -21.52
CA ASP A 142 13.62 -1.82 -21.40
C ASP A 142 13.25 -2.22 -19.99
N VAL A 143 13.95 -1.68 -19.00
CA VAL A 143 13.68 -1.96 -17.56
C VAL A 143 12.31 -1.43 -17.17
N LEU A 144 11.96 -0.21 -17.51
CA LEU A 144 10.64 0.35 -17.19
C LEU A 144 9.52 -0.39 -17.92
N LEU A 145 9.73 -0.82 -19.15
CA LEU A 145 8.75 -1.61 -19.88
C LEU A 145 8.53 -2.97 -19.20
N HIS A 146 9.61 -3.64 -18.77
CA HIS A 146 9.53 -4.88 -17.99
C HIS A 146 8.81 -4.64 -16.66
N PHE A 147 9.21 -3.63 -15.90
CA PHE A 147 8.60 -3.28 -14.61
C PHE A 147 7.10 -2.99 -14.74
N ARG A 148 6.68 -2.22 -15.76
CA ARG A 148 5.27 -1.93 -16.01
C ARG A 148 4.46 -3.17 -16.38
N LYS A 149 5.02 -4.11 -17.14
CA LYS A 149 4.37 -5.39 -17.45
C LYS A 149 4.24 -6.28 -16.21
N ALA A 150 5.31 -6.40 -15.44
CA ALA A 150 5.34 -7.20 -14.22
C ALA A 150 4.39 -6.65 -13.12
N ARG A 151 4.12 -5.34 -13.13
CA ARG A 151 3.25 -4.65 -12.17
C ARG A 151 1.83 -5.24 -12.10
N GLU A 152 1.27 -5.70 -13.21
CA GLU A 152 -0.06 -6.33 -13.22
C GLU A 152 -0.05 -7.64 -12.42
N THR A 153 0.96 -8.48 -12.65
CA THR A 153 1.17 -9.72 -11.90
C THR A 153 1.47 -9.41 -10.43
N MET A 154 2.22 -8.35 -10.18
CA MET A 154 2.57 -7.89 -8.85
C MET A 154 1.34 -7.50 -8.03
N ARG A 155 0.34 -6.83 -8.61
CA ARG A 155 -0.89 -6.47 -7.90
C ARG A 155 -1.67 -7.70 -7.44
N ALA A 156 -1.81 -8.68 -8.33
CA ALA A 156 -2.45 -9.94 -7.97
C ALA A 156 -1.66 -10.69 -6.89
N GLY A 157 -0.34 -10.75 -7.04
CA GLY A 157 0.56 -11.35 -6.05
C GLY A 157 0.53 -10.65 -4.70
N TYR A 158 0.38 -9.32 -4.67
CA TYR A 158 0.27 -8.53 -3.44
C TYR A 158 -1.00 -8.90 -2.65
N VAL A 159 -2.15 -9.00 -3.32
CA VAL A 159 -3.41 -9.41 -2.68
C VAL A 159 -3.29 -10.82 -2.12
N TYR A 160 -2.70 -11.75 -2.88
CA TYR A 160 -2.43 -13.11 -2.41
C TYR A 160 -1.47 -13.14 -1.20
N ALA A 161 -0.41 -12.34 -1.23
CA ALA A 161 0.53 -12.21 -0.11
C ALA A 161 -0.18 -11.69 1.15
N LEU A 162 -1.03 -10.67 1.01
CA LEU A 162 -1.82 -10.11 2.09
C LEU A 162 -2.75 -11.17 2.70
N GLU A 163 -3.46 -11.94 1.88
CA GLU A 163 -4.31 -13.04 2.32
C GLU A 163 -3.53 -14.12 3.09
N LYS A 164 -2.35 -14.50 2.62
CA LYS A 164 -1.47 -15.46 3.31
C LYS A 164 -1.06 -14.98 4.69
N ILE A 165 -0.68 -13.71 4.82
CA ILE A 165 -0.29 -13.12 6.10
C ILE A 165 -1.48 -13.05 7.05
N MET A 166 -2.65 -12.65 6.58
CA MET A 166 -3.88 -12.63 7.37
C MET A 166 -4.29 -14.03 7.88
N ASN A 167 -3.92 -15.08 7.14
CA ASN A 167 -4.13 -16.49 7.52
C ASN A 167 -2.99 -17.07 8.37
N GLY A 168 -2.09 -16.22 8.89
CA GLY A 168 -1.08 -16.58 9.88
C GLY A 168 0.28 -16.96 9.33
N SER A 169 0.54 -16.75 8.02
CA SER A 169 1.89 -16.94 7.47
C SER A 169 2.81 -15.79 7.91
N ALA A 170 4.08 -16.09 8.18
CA ALA A 170 5.07 -15.08 8.54
C ALA A 170 5.30 -14.11 7.37
N ILE A 171 5.25 -12.82 7.65
CA ILE A 171 5.35 -11.76 6.63
C ILE A 171 6.67 -11.82 5.87
N GLU A 172 7.77 -12.11 6.56
CA GLU A 172 9.10 -12.20 5.97
C GLU A 172 9.17 -13.33 4.92
N THR A 173 8.59 -14.48 5.25
CA THR A 173 8.53 -15.63 4.32
C THR A 173 7.67 -15.30 3.11
N VAL A 174 6.48 -14.76 3.34
CA VAL A 174 5.56 -14.41 2.26
C VAL A 174 6.16 -13.33 1.35
N PHE A 175 6.80 -12.32 1.95
CA PHE A 175 7.46 -11.25 1.20
C PHE A 175 8.64 -11.76 0.37
N PHE A 176 9.47 -12.62 0.95
CA PHE A 176 10.58 -13.25 0.24
C PHE A 176 10.09 -14.03 -0.99
N ASP A 177 9.13 -14.93 -0.80
CA ASP A 177 8.53 -15.71 -1.89
C ASP A 177 7.89 -14.81 -2.97
N PHE A 178 7.20 -13.74 -2.54
CA PHE A 178 6.58 -12.77 -3.43
C PHE A 178 7.61 -12.07 -4.32
N MET A 179 8.66 -11.52 -3.74
CA MET A 179 9.66 -10.75 -4.47
C MET A 179 10.54 -11.62 -5.39
N THR A 180 10.95 -12.80 -4.91
CA THR A 180 11.80 -13.71 -5.69
C THR A 180 11.05 -14.36 -6.86
N THR A 181 9.75 -14.66 -6.66
CA THR A 181 8.91 -15.23 -7.72
C THR A 181 8.65 -14.23 -8.86
N LEU A 182 8.41 -12.96 -8.52
CA LEU A 182 8.04 -11.95 -9.52
C LEU A 182 9.21 -11.43 -10.35
N ASN A 183 10.42 -11.46 -9.81
CA ASN A 183 11.61 -10.91 -10.46
C ASN A 183 11.36 -9.58 -11.21
N LEU A 184 10.82 -8.60 -10.50
CA LEU A 184 10.32 -7.34 -11.06
C LEU A 184 11.34 -6.53 -11.86
N PHE A 185 12.61 -6.77 -11.58
CA PHE A 185 13.71 -5.98 -12.13
C PHE A 185 14.53 -6.75 -13.17
N ASN A 186 14.11 -7.97 -13.52
CA ASN A 186 14.81 -8.85 -14.48
C ASN A 186 16.30 -9.07 -14.13
N LEU A 187 16.58 -9.26 -12.84
CA LEU A 187 17.90 -9.57 -12.31
C LEU A 187 18.13 -11.08 -12.27
N ASP A 188 19.38 -11.50 -12.03
CA ASP A 188 19.67 -12.90 -11.70
C ASP A 188 18.87 -13.32 -10.46
N PRO A 189 18.19 -14.47 -10.48
CA PRO A 189 17.37 -14.91 -9.35
C PRO A 189 18.11 -14.94 -8.00
N ARG A 190 19.39 -15.33 -7.99
CA ARG A 190 20.21 -15.37 -6.76
C ARG A 190 20.52 -13.97 -6.26
N GLU A 191 20.69 -13.03 -7.17
CA GLU A 191 20.89 -11.61 -6.82
C GLU A 191 19.63 -11.05 -6.17
N VAL A 192 18.43 -11.34 -6.73
CA VAL A 192 17.15 -10.95 -6.12
C VAL A 192 17.00 -11.54 -4.71
N GLU A 193 17.28 -12.84 -4.53
CA GLU A 193 17.24 -13.50 -3.21
C GLU A 193 18.14 -12.79 -2.19
N ASN A 194 19.39 -12.49 -2.57
CA ASN A 194 20.34 -11.81 -1.70
C ASN A 194 19.86 -10.40 -1.31
N ILE A 195 19.41 -9.61 -2.29
CA ILE A 195 18.93 -8.24 -2.03
C ILE A 195 17.69 -8.24 -1.13
N VAL A 196 16.75 -9.16 -1.36
CA VAL A 196 15.55 -9.28 -0.53
C VAL A 196 15.90 -9.68 0.91
N GLN A 197 16.85 -10.59 1.10
CA GLN A 197 17.35 -10.94 2.44
C GLN A 197 18.00 -9.76 3.15
N GLU A 198 18.88 -9.02 2.47
CA GLU A 198 19.49 -7.82 3.02
C GLU A 198 18.45 -6.77 3.44
N VAL A 199 17.42 -6.56 2.61
CA VAL A 199 16.32 -5.65 2.94
C VAL A 199 15.56 -6.11 4.20
N LEU A 200 15.28 -7.39 4.34
CA LEU A 200 14.60 -7.93 5.53
C LEU A 200 15.45 -7.79 6.80
N GLU A 201 16.77 -7.92 6.69
CA GLU A 201 17.70 -7.70 7.81
C GLU A 201 17.79 -6.22 8.19
N GLU A 202 17.81 -5.31 7.21
CA GLU A 202 17.76 -3.86 7.45
C GLU A 202 16.44 -3.44 8.10
N ALA A 203 15.32 -4.00 7.63
CA ALA A 203 14.01 -3.75 8.23
C ALA A 203 13.97 -4.08 9.72
N LYS A 204 14.52 -5.22 10.12
CA LYS A 204 14.61 -5.63 11.54
C LYS A 204 15.41 -4.65 12.39
N LYS A 205 16.50 -4.09 11.84
CA LYS A 205 17.34 -3.11 12.56
C LYS A 205 16.61 -1.79 12.77
N ILE A 206 15.87 -1.32 11.74
CA ILE A 206 15.09 -0.08 11.81
C ILE A 206 13.97 -0.20 12.85
N GLU A 207 13.35 -1.37 12.98
CA GLU A 207 12.25 -1.61 13.92
C GLU A 207 12.69 -1.73 15.38
N THR A 208 13.97 -2.04 15.62
CA THR A 208 14.54 -2.21 16.97
C THR A 208 15.25 -0.96 17.49
N SER A 209 15.37 0.09 16.68
CA SER A 209 15.99 1.37 17.03
C SER A 209 14.97 2.43 17.41
#